data_38dd163ac26988cc67694ea650903d38
#
_entry.id   38dd163ac26988cc67694ea650903d38
#
_cell.length_a   1.000
_cell.length_b   1.000
_cell.length_c   1.000
_cell.angle_alpha   90.00
_cell.angle_beta   90.00
_cell.angle_gamma   90.00
#
_symmetry.space_group_name_H-M   'P 1'
#
loop_
_entity.id
_entity.type
_entity.pdbx_description
1 polymer ?
#
loop_
_entity_poly.entity_id
_entity_poly.type
_entity_poly.pdbx_seq_one_letter_code
_entity_poly.pdbx_strand_id
1 'polypeptide(L)'
;TIGHVDHGKTSLTAAITKVLAEKGQAQFTDYANIDKAPEERERGITISTAHVEYETQNRHYAHVDCPGHADYVKNMITGAAQMDGAILVVSAADGPMPQTKEHILLAKQVGVPTMVVFLNKVDQVDDPELLELVELEIREELSKRDFDGDNIPIIAGSALAALEDSNDEIGKNAITKLMAAVDEWIPTPERPLDKPFLMPIEDVFS
;
A
#
# COMPACT_ATOMS: atom_id res chain seq x y z
N THR A 1 -0.94 -3.14 0.58
CA THR A 1 -1.44 -1.80 0.17
C THR A 1 -2.94 -1.69 0.29
N ILE A 2 -3.45 -0.55 0.77
CA ILE A 2 -4.87 -0.18 0.87
C ILE A 2 -5.07 1.24 0.31
N GLY A 3 -6.31 1.62 -0.03
CA GLY A 3 -6.65 2.94 -0.56
C GLY A 3 -7.67 2.89 -1.70
N HIS A 4 -8.07 4.05 -2.19
CA HIS A 4 -9.11 4.20 -3.22
C HIS A 4 -8.72 3.52 -4.54
N VAL A 5 -9.72 3.15 -5.36
CA VAL A 5 -9.51 2.70 -6.74
C VAL A 5 -8.75 3.79 -7.52
N ASP A 6 -7.91 3.39 -8.45
CA ASP A 6 -7.08 4.27 -9.31
C ASP A 6 -6.05 5.17 -8.59
N HIS A 7 -5.87 5.05 -7.27
CA HIS A 7 -4.80 5.75 -6.56
C HIS A 7 -3.41 5.13 -6.77
N GLY A 8 -3.31 3.99 -7.48
CA GLY A 8 -2.05 3.39 -7.92
C GLY A 8 -1.45 2.39 -6.94
N LYS A 9 -2.28 1.64 -6.19
CA LYS A 9 -1.81 0.58 -5.26
C LYS A 9 -0.97 -0.49 -5.96
N THR A 10 -1.52 -1.09 -7.01
CA THR A 10 -0.85 -2.12 -7.79
C THR A 10 0.39 -1.58 -8.50
N SER A 11 0.33 -0.34 -9.02
CA SER A 11 1.50 0.33 -9.59
C SER A 11 2.60 0.55 -8.55
N LEU A 12 2.23 0.92 -7.32
CA LEU A 12 3.18 1.06 -6.21
C LEU A 12 3.80 -0.29 -5.85
N THR A 13 3.00 -1.34 -5.77
CA THR A 13 3.47 -2.71 -5.51
C THR A 13 4.49 -3.14 -6.57
N ALA A 14 4.21 -2.91 -7.85
CA ALA A 14 5.15 -3.18 -8.94
C ALA A 14 6.43 -2.33 -8.82
N ALA A 15 6.30 -1.03 -8.48
CA ALA A 15 7.45 -0.14 -8.30
C ALA A 15 8.35 -0.57 -7.13
N ILE A 16 7.76 -1.01 -6.01
CA ILE A 16 8.53 -1.55 -4.88
C ILE A 16 9.33 -2.78 -5.31
N THR A 17 8.70 -3.75 -5.97
CA THR A 17 9.41 -4.95 -6.42
C THR A 17 10.51 -4.63 -7.44
N LYS A 18 10.31 -3.64 -8.34
CA LYS A 18 11.31 -3.19 -9.29
C LYS A 18 12.53 -2.59 -8.59
N VAL A 19 12.31 -1.61 -7.71
CA VAL A 19 13.41 -0.91 -7.01
C VAL A 19 14.19 -1.85 -6.10
N LEU A 20 13.52 -2.78 -5.43
CA LEU A 20 14.18 -3.77 -4.58
C LEU A 20 14.88 -4.87 -5.41
N ALA A 21 14.35 -5.24 -6.57
CA ALA A 21 15.02 -6.18 -7.49
C ALA A 21 16.36 -5.64 -8.01
N GLU A 22 16.47 -4.34 -8.27
CA GLU A 22 17.72 -3.70 -8.64
C GLU A 22 18.79 -3.81 -7.54
N LYS A 23 18.36 -3.98 -6.29
CA LYS A 23 19.23 -4.20 -5.12
C LYS A 23 19.43 -5.68 -4.78
N GLY A 24 18.85 -6.59 -5.58
CA GLY A 24 18.89 -8.03 -5.31
C GLY A 24 18.01 -8.49 -4.14
N GLN A 25 17.02 -7.68 -3.74
CA GLN A 25 16.18 -7.86 -2.55
C GLN A 25 14.73 -8.27 -2.90
N ALA A 26 14.43 -8.43 -4.19
CA ALA A 26 13.13 -8.90 -4.67
C ALA A 26 13.27 -9.58 -6.03
N GLN A 27 12.24 -10.33 -6.42
CA GLN A 27 11.99 -10.66 -7.81
C GLN A 27 11.04 -9.62 -8.39
N PHE A 28 11.45 -8.95 -9.47
CA PHE A 28 10.57 -7.97 -10.12
C PHE A 28 9.27 -8.63 -10.59
N THR A 29 8.16 -8.06 -10.18
CA THR A 29 6.81 -8.47 -10.59
C THR A 29 6.15 -7.26 -11.24
N ASP A 30 5.92 -7.33 -12.56
CA ASP A 30 5.27 -6.25 -13.27
C ASP A 30 3.76 -6.18 -12.96
N TYR A 31 3.12 -5.08 -13.31
CA TYR A 31 1.70 -4.83 -13.08
C TYR A 31 0.81 -5.97 -13.58
N ALA A 32 1.08 -6.46 -14.80
CA ALA A 32 0.28 -7.51 -15.44
C ALA A 32 0.43 -8.90 -14.76
N ASN A 33 1.48 -9.09 -13.97
CA ASN A 33 1.70 -10.30 -13.20
C ASN A 33 1.17 -10.21 -11.76
N ILE A 34 0.84 -9.01 -11.29
CA ILE A 34 0.14 -8.78 -10.01
C ILE A 34 -1.36 -9.00 -10.24
N ASP A 35 -1.99 -8.28 -11.17
CA ASP A 35 -3.38 -8.46 -11.57
C ASP A 35 -3.48 -9.58 -12.62
N LYS A 36 -3.65 -10.82 -12.14
CA LYS A 36 -3.54 -12.03 -12.99
C LYS A 36 -4.84 -12.40 -13.70
N ALA A 37 -6.00 -12.09 -13.10
CA ALA A 37 -7.28 -12.50 -13.64
C ALA A 37 -7.60 -11.76 -14.95
N PRO A 38 -8.16 -12.42 -15.97
CA PRO A 38 -8.56 -11.77 -17.21
C PRO A 38 -9.51 -10.59 -16.99
N GLU A 39 -10.42 -10.70 -16.03
CA GLU A 39 -11.37 -9.65 -15.68
C GLU A 39 -10.69 -8.42 -15.03
N GLU A 40 -9.64 -8.62 -14.22
CA GLU A 40 -8.82 -7.56 -13.66
C GLU A 40 -8.11 -6.74 -14.74
N ARG A 41 -7.54 -7.45 -15.72
CA ARG A 41 -6.85 -6.84 -16.86
C ARG A 41 -7.81 -6.09 -17.79
N GLU A 42 -8.99 -6.64 -18.04
CA GLU A 42 -10.01 -6.02 -18.90
C GLU A 42 -10.58 -4.75 -18.27
N ARG A 43 -10.82 -4.77 -16.96
CA ARG A 43 -11.38 -3.63 -16.22
C ARG A 43 -10.33 -2.65 -15.71
N GLY A 44 -9.06 -3.03 -15.66
CA GLY A 44 -7.97 -2.22 -15.10
C GLY A 44 -8.09 -2.01 -13.58
N ILE A 45 -8.74 -2.94 -12.86
CA ILE A 45 -8.95 -2.86 -11.41
C ILE A 45 -8.57 -4.18 -10.75
N THR A 46 -8.01 -4.11 -9.54
CA THR A 46 -7.75 -5.29 -8.71
C THR A 46 -9.04 -5.78 -8.08
N ILE A 47 -9.36 -7.05 -8.30
CA ILE A 47 -10.57 -7.73 -7.78
C ILE A 47 -10.20 -8.62 -6.60
N SER A 48 -9.17 -9.44 -6.76
CA SER A 48 -8.67 -10.36 -5.75
C SER A 48 -7.41 -9.80 -5.09
N THR A 49 -7.13 -10.21 -3.86
CA THR A 49 -5.86 -9.86 -3.22
C THR A 49 -4.70 -10.53 -3.96
N ALA A 50 -3.66 -9.77 -4.27
CA ALA A 50 -2.43 -10.30 -4.82
C ALA A 50 -1.33 -10.33 -3.75
N HIS A 51 -0.49 -11.36 -3.81
CA HIS A 51 0.61 -11.54 -2.86
C HIS A 51 1.94 -11.48 -3.60
N VAL A 52 2.84 -10.63 -3.11
CA VAL A 52 4.23 -10.55 -3.56
C VAL A 52 5.16 -10.59 -2.36
N GLU A 53 6.37 -11.10 -2.56
CA GLU A 53 7.39 -11.19 -1.54
C GLU A 53 8.59 -10.36 -1.92
N TYR A 54 9.17 -9.68 -0.93
CA TYR A 54 10.40 -8.94 -1.07
C TYR A 54 11.08 -8.76 0.29
N GLU A 55 12.30 -8.30 0.28
CA GLU A 55 13.05 -8.04 1.52
C GLU A 55 13.75 -6.68 1.47
N THR A 56 14.03 -6.16 2.63
CA THR A 56 14.98 -5.06 2.85
C THR A 56 16.21 -5.64 3.53
N GLN A 57 17.16 -4.79 3.91
CA GLN A 57 18.29 -5.24 4.73
C GLN A 57 17.87 -5.67 6.15
N ASN A 58 16.69 -5.23 6.60
CA ASN A 58 16.23 -5.39 7.98
C ASN A 58 15.21 -6.51 8.14
N ARG A 59 14.36 -6.77 7.13
CA ARG A 59 13.30 -7.79 7.24
C ARG A 59 12.78 -8.28 5.90
N HIS A 60 12.11 -9.43 5.94
CA HIS A 60 11.34 -10.01 4.85
C HIS A 60 9.87 -9.63 4.95
N TYR A 61 9.25 -9.34 3.81
CA TYR A 61 7.85 -8.90 3.71
C TYR A 61 7.03 -9.85 2.83
N ALA A 62 5.89 -10.25 3.35
CA ALA A 62 4.77 -10.74 2.54
C ALA A 62 3.82 -9.55 2.31
N HIS A 63 3.77 -9.06 1.10
CA HIS A 63 2.97 -7.89 0.72
C HIS A 63 1.66 -8.34 0.09
N VAL A 64 0.57 -7.79 0.60
CA VAL A 64 -0.77 -8.02 0.10
C VAL A 64 -1.26 -6.77 -0.62
N ASP A 65 -1.49 -6.85 -1.92
CA ASP A 65 -2.15 -5.80 -2.70
C ASP A 65 -3.66 -5.98 -2.64
N CYS A 66 -4.36 -5.04 -1.99
CA CYS A 66 -5.80 -5.13 -1.75
C CYS A 66 -6.60 -4.41 -2.84
N PRO A 67 -7.78 -4.94 -3.22
CA PRO A 67 -8.68 -4.24 -4.13
C PRO A 67 -9.13 -2.90 -3.55
N GLY A 68 -9.29 -1.90 -4.42
CA GLY A 68 -9.74 -0.56 -4.03
C GLY A 68 -11.22 -0.30 -4.22
N HIS A 69 -11.91 -1.12 -5.02
CA HIS A 69 -13.30 -0.90 -5.39
C HIS A 69 -14.29 -1.37 -4.30
N ALA A 70 -15.36 -0.59 -4.10
CA ALA A 70 -16.36 -0.87 -3.06
C ALA A 70 -17.01 -2.26 -3.16
N ASP A 71 -17.20 -2.80 -4.38
CA ASP A 71 -17.79 -4.12 -4.60
C ASP A 71 -16.91 -5.26 -4.05
N TYR A 72 -15.63 -5.01 -3.81
CA TYR A 72 -14.66 -6.01 -3.36
C TYR A 72 -14.16 -5.79 -1.92
N VAL A 73 -14.92 -5.03 -1.12
CA VAL A 73 -14.60 -4.74 0.30
C VAL A 73 -14.39 -6.02 1.10
N LYS A 74 -15.13 -7.11 0.81
CA LYS A 74 -14.94 -8.41 1.47
C LYS A 74 -13.51 -8.93 1.29
N ASN A 75 -12.97 -8.86 0.08
CA ASN A 75 -11.61 -9.31 -0.23
C ASN A 75 -10.56 -8.40 0.44
N MET A 76 -10.86 -7.10 0.48
CA MET A 76 -10.02 -6.15 1.22
C MET A 76 -9.97 -6.48 2.72
N ILE A 77 -11.12 -6.79 3.35
CA ILE A 77 -11.18 -7.15 4.78
C ILE A 77 -10.38 -8.42 5.05
N THR A 78 -10.51 -9.43 4.21
CA THR A 78 -9.77 -10.70 4.35
C THR A 78 -8.26 -10.47 4.26
N GLY A 79 -7.81 -9.69 3.28
CA GLY A 79 -6.39 -9.31 3.16
C GLY A 79 -5.90 -8.48 4.33
N ALA A 80 -6.65 -7.46 4.74
CA ALA A 80 -6.28 -6.56 5.84
C ALA A 80 -6.19 -7.29 7.20
N ALA A 81 -7.02 -8.29 7.45
CA ALA A 81 -7.00 -9.07 8.69
C ALA A 81 -5.68 -9.83 8.94
N GLN A 82 -4.85 -9.98 7.91
CA GLN A 82 -3.55 -10.65 7.99
C GLN A 82 -2.37 -9.68 8.11
N MET A 83 -2.63 -8.37 8.08
CA MET A 83 -1.58 -7.35 8.02
C MET A 83 -1.03 -7.00 9.41
N ASP A 84 0.29 -6.96 9.51
CA ASP A 84 1.01 -6.43 10.66
C ASP A 84 1.21 -4.91 10.56
N GLY A 85 0.92 -4.33 9.40
CA GLY A 85 0.92 -2.92 9.07
C GLY A 85 0.35 -2.69 7.69
N ALA A 86 0.10 -1.44 7.30
CA ALA A 86 -0.44 -1.09 6.00
C ALA A 86 0.33 0.05 5.34
N ILE A 87 0.34 0.06 4.01
CA ILE A 87 0.71 1.22 3.20
C ILE A 87 -0.59 1.80 2.64
N LEU A 88 -0.99 2.97 3.13
CA LEU A 88 -2.13 3.71 2.60
C LEU A 88 -1.69 4.51 1.38
N VAL A 89 -2.29 4.23 0.22
CA VAL A 89 -1.96 4.92 -1.03
C VAL A 89 -3.04 5.96 -1.33
N VAL A 90 -2.63 7.21 -1.43
CA VAL A 90 -3.52 8.33 -1.76
C VAL A 90 -2.94 9.08 -2.96
N SER A 91 -3.79 9.38 -3.95
CA SER A 91 -3.40 10.24 -5.08
C SER A 91 -3.27 11.69 -4.60
N ALA A 92 -2.16 12.35 -4.90
CA ALA A 92 -1.94 13.75 -4.59
C ALA A 92 -2.91 14.69 -5.36
N ALA A 93 -3.35 14.26 -6.54
CA ALA A 93 -4.27 15.04 -7.36
C ALA A 93 -5.72 14.97 -6.86
N ASP A 94 -6.12 13.83 -6.26
CA ASP A 94 -7.51 13.57 -5.86
C ASP A 94 -7.74 13.73 -4.35
N GLY A 95 -6.70 13.60 -3.54
CA GLY A 95 -6.80 13.60 -2.08
C GLY A 95 -7.49 12.34 -1.51
N PRO A 96 -7.88 12.36 -0.22
CA PRO A 96 -8.53 11.23 0.43
C PRO A 96 -9.99 11.08 -0.01
N MET A 97 -10.24 10.15 -0.91
CA MET A 97 -11.53 9.81 -1.50
C MET A 97 -12.38 8.91 -0.55
N PRO A 98 -13.69 8.70 -0.81
CA PRO A 98 -14.56 7.94 0.07
C PRO A 98 -14.03 6.55 0.45
N GLN A 99 -13.51 5.78 -0.51
CA GLN A 99 -12.96 4.44 -0.22
C GLN A 99 -11.65 4.52 0.58
N THR A 100 -10.87 5.60 0.47
CA THR A 100 -9.72 5.85 1.36
C THR A 100 -10.17 5.86 2.81
N LYS A 101 -11.25 6.60 3.10
CA LYS A 101 -11.84 6.73 4.43
C LYS A 101 -12.41 5.43 4.97
N GLU A 102 -13.06 4.66 4.09
CA GLU A 102 -13.57 3.31 4.39
C GLU A 102 -12.43 2.35 4.72
N HIS A 103 -11.37 2.34 3.91
CA HIS A 103 -10.22 1.44 4.11
C HIS A 103 -9.47 1.74 5.40
N ILE A 104 -9.31 3.01 5.79
CA ILE A 104 -8.72 3.38 7.09
C ILE A 104 -9.59 2.84 8.23
N LEU A 105 -10.92 3.00 8.14
CA LEU A 105 -11.86 2.49 9.14
C LEU A 105 -11.79 0.95 9.24
N LEU A 106 -11.81 0.26 8.11
CA LEU A 106 -11.75 -1.20 8.07
C LEU A 106 -10.42 -1.72 8.59
N ALA A 107 -9.30 -1.10 8.22
CA ALA A 107 -7.98 -1.44 8.75
C ALA A 107 -7.96 -1.34 10.29
N LYS A 108 -8.58 -0.30 10.86
CA LYS A 108 -8.72 -0.17 12.32
C LYS A 108 -9.56 -1.27 12.93
N GLN A 109 -10.71 -1.59 12.31
CA GLN A 109 -11.64 -2.63 12.80
C GLN A 109 -11.05 -4.04 12.78
N VAL A 110 -10.23 -4.36 11.77
CA VAL A 110 -9.56 -5.67 11.68
C VAL A 110 -8.26 -5.75 12.48
N GLY A 111 -7.88 -4.65 13.15
CA GLY A 111 -6.76 -4.63 14.08
C GLY A 111 -5.39 -4.35 13.47
N VAL A 112 -5.31 -3.73 12.29
CA VAL A 112 -4.04 -3.22 11.76
C VAL A 112 -3.45 -2.19 12.74
N PRO A 113 -2.27 -2.42 13.30
CA PRO A 113 -1.76 -1.63 14.42
C PRO A 113 -1.34 -0.21 14.01
N THR A 114 -0.74 -0.08 12.83
CA THR A 114 -0.27 1.19 12.29
C THR A 114 -0.11 1.14 10.78
N MET A 115 0.17 2.28 10.17
CA MET A 115 0.41 2.37 8.72
C MET A 115 1.43 3.43 8.37
N VAL A 116 1.89 3.40 7.12
CA VAL A 116 2.68 4.43 6.45
C VAL A 116 1.86 4.93 5.27
N VAL A 117 1.94 6.21 4.93
CA VAL A 117 1.22 6.78 3.79
C VAL A 117 2.17 7.00 2.62
N PHE A 118 1.73 6.60 1.43
CA PHE A 118 2.37 6.99 0.18
C PHE A 118 1.46 7.95 -0.58
N LEU A 119 1.86 9.23 -0.65
CA LEU A 119 1.18 10.25 -1.43
C LEU A 119 1.67 10.14 -2.88
N ASN A 120 0.90 9.38 -3.68
CA ASN A 120 1.25 8.99 -5.04
C ASN A 120 0.83 10.04 -6.08
N LYS A 121 1.37 9.94 -7.28
CA LYS A 121 1.06 10.81 -8.44
C LYS A 121 1.44 12.28 -8.21
N VAL A 122 2.49 12.56 -7.47
CA VAL A 122 2.96 13.94 -7.28
C VAL A 122 3.47 14.57 -8.57
N ASP A 123 3.78 13.76 -9.58
CA ASP A 123 4.09 14.20 -10.95
C ASP A 123 2.92 14.91 -11.64
N GLN A 124 1.70 14.81 -11.13
CA GLN A 124 0.49 15.46 -11.66
C GLN A 124 0.12 16.76 -10.92
N VAL A 125 0.90 17.15 -9.92
CA VAL A 125 0.60 18.32 -9.07
C VAL A 125 1.80 19.26 -9.07
N ASP A 126 1.63 20.42 -9.67
CA ASP A 126 2.68 21.45 -9.74
C ASP A 126 2.66 22.42 -8.54
N ASP A 127 1.57 22.43 -7.78
CA ASP A 127 1.37 23.35 -6.66
C ASP A 127 1.76 22.71 -5.32
N PRO A 128 2.84 23.19 -4.66
CA PRO A 128 3.25 22.66 -3.36
C PRO A 128 2.21 22.90 -2.25
N GLU A 129 1.42 23.97 -2.31
CA GLU A 129 0.39 24.27 -1.31
C GLU A 129 -0.73 23.23 -1.36
N LEU A 130 -1.04 22.71 -2.55
CA LEU A 130 -2.00 21.64 -2.71
C LEU A 130 -1.49 20.33 -2.07
N LEU A 131 -0.21 20.01 -2.22
CA LEU A 131 0.38 18.83 -1.58
C LEU A 131 0.30 18.91 -0.05
N GLU A 132 0.60 20.08 0.53
CA GLU A 132 0.49 20.31 1.97
C GLU A 132 -0.96 20.18 2.45
N LEU A 133 -1.93 20.71 1.69
CA LEU A 133 -3.35 20.60 2.01
C LEU A 133 -3.82 19.14 2.03
N VAL A 134 -3.46 18.37 1.00
CA VAL A 134 -3.81 16.95 0.92
C VAL A 134 -3.16 16.15 2.05
N GLU A 135 -1.92 16.47 2.41
CA GLU A 135 -1.26 15.86 3.58
C GLU A 135 -2.02 16.13 4.87
N LEU A 136 -2.45 17.37 5.10
CA LEU A 136 -3.26 17.75 6.28
C LEU A 136 -4.58 16.99 6.32
N GLU A 137 -5.29 16.88 5.19
CA GLU A 137 -6.53 16.11 5.11
C GLU A 137 -6.33 14.62 5.45
N ILE A 138 -5.23 14.03 4.97
CA ILE A 138 -4.89 12.63 5.28
C ILE A 138 -4.64 12.48 6.80
N ARG A 139 -3.86 13.38 7.41
CA ARG A 139 -3.58 13.37 8.85
C ARG A 139 -4.85 13.48 9.68
N GLU A 140 -5.76 14.37 9.29
CA GLU A 140 -7.07 14.50 9.95
C GLU A 140 -7.90 13.22 9.82
N GLU A 141 -7.96 12.61 8.63
CA GLU A 141 -8.74 11.39 8.41
C GLU A 141 -8.18 10.18 9.19
N LEU A 142 -6.86 10.11 9.37
CA LEU A 142 -6.19 9.12 10.21
C LEU A 142 -6.53 9.35 11.69
N SER A 143 -6.39 10.57 12.17
CA SER A 143 -6.67 10.94 13.58
C SER A 143 -8.13 10.73 13.94
N LYS A 144 -9.08 11.02 13.03
CA LYS A 144 -10.52 10.74 13.22
C LYS A 144 -10.82 9.25 13.45
N ARG A 145 -9.91 8.34 13.08
CA ARG A 145 -10.06 6.88 13.20
C ARG A 145 -9.06 6.25 14.16
N ASP A 146 -8.58 7.04 15.11
CA ASP A 146 -7.69 6.62 16.19
C ASP A 146 -6.34 6.04 15.71
N PHE A 147 -5.84 6.49 14.56
CA PHE A 147 -4.43 6.33 14.17
C PHE A 147 -3.64 7.58 14.60
N ASP A 148 -2.34 7.43 14.76
CA ASP A 148 -1.44 8.56 15.10
C ASP A 148 -1.18 9.43 13.87
N GLY A 149 -2.21 10.16 13.42
CA GLY A 149 -2.16 10.97 12.20
C GLY A 149 -1.09 12.05 12.21
N ASP A 150 -0.72 12.55 13.39
CA ASP A 150 0.30 13.60 13.52
C ASP A 150 1.71 13.08 13.23
N ASN A 151 2.01 11.82 13.61
CA ASN A 151 3.36 11.26 13.55
C ASN A 151 3.53 10.20 12.43
N ILE A 152 2.45 9.67 11.87
CA ILE A 152 2.52 8.70 10.77
C ILE A 152 3.36 9.26 9.61
N PRO A 153 4.38 8.52 9.12
CA PRO A 153 5.17 8.95 7.97
C PRO A 153 4.32 9.07 6.71
N ILE A 154 4.42 10.22 6.04
CA ILE A 154 3.83 10.45 4.72
C ILE A 154 4.96 10.70 3.74
N ILE A 155 5.08 9.82 2.74
CA ILE A 155 6.12 9.89 1.71
C ILE A 155 5.46 10.28 0.38
N ALA A 156 5.87 11.42 -0.16
CA ALA A 156 5.41 11.90 -1.45
C ALA A 156 6.28 11.31 -2.58
N GLY A 157 5.63 10.84 -3.65
CA GLY A 157 6.32 10.26 -4.78
C GLY A 157 5.42 9.90 -5.97
N SER A 158 6.01 9.27 -6.97
CA SER A 158 5.32 8.75 -8.15
C SER A 158 5.74 7.31 -8.43
N ALA A 159 4.81 6.38 -8.26
CA ALA A 159 5.03 4.98 -8.60
C ALA A 159 5.30 4.82 -10.10
N LEU A 160 4.64 5.62 -10.94
CA LEU A 160 4.84 5.62 -12.38
C LEU A 160 6.26 6.07 -12.74
N ALA A 161 6.74 7.17 -12.15
CA ALA A 161 8.10 7.66 -12.38
C ALA A 161 9.16 6.64 -11.98
N ALA A 162 8.91 5.84 -10.93
CA ALA A 162 9.80 4.73 -10.55
C ALA A 162 9.76 3.57 -11.55
N LEU A 163 8.59 3.26 -12.11
CA LEU A 163 8.43 2.19 -13.11
C LEU A 163 9.06 2.57 -14.45
N GLU A 164 8.98 3.82 -14.85
CA GLU A 164 9.47 4.33 -16.14
C GLU A 164 10.92 4.85 -16.09
N ASP A 165 11.54 4.89 -14.91
CA ASP A 165 12.87 5.51 -14.69
C ASP A 165 12.92 6.98 -15.17
N SER A 166 11.80 7.68 -15.10
CA SER A 166 11.65 9.02 -15.67
C SER A 166 12.14 10.14 -14.73
N ASN A 167 12.06 9.94 -13.44
CA ASN A 167 12.54 10.88 -12.42
C ASN A 167 12.89 10.13 -11.13
N ASP A 168 14.18 10.03 -10.83
CA ASP A 168 14.66 9.29 -9.66
C ASP A 168 14.24 9.92 -8.33
N GLU A 169 14.11 11.24 -8.25
CA GLU A 169 13.82 11.92 -6.98
C GLU A 169 12.43 11.57 -6.45
N ILE A 170 11.39 11.71 -7.29
CA ILE A 170 10.00 11.36 -6.92
C ILE A 170 9.68 9.90 -7.19
N GLY A 171 10.51 9.17 -7.95
CA GLY A 171 10.40 7.76 -8.29
C GLY A 171 11.17 6.87 -7.33
N LYS A 172 12.33 6.34 -7.76
CA LYS A 172 13.14 5.35 -7.03
C LYS A 172 13.54 5.80 -5.63
N ASN A 173 13.92 7.07 -5.46
CA ASN A 173 14.30 7.60 -4.16
C ASN A 173 13.11 7.67 -3.22
N ALA A 174 11.92 8.04 -3.70
CA ALA A 174 10.70 8.03 -2.92
C ALA A 174 10.30 6.62 -2.49
N ILE A 175 10.40 5.63 -3.38
CA ILE A 175 10.18 4.20 -3.04
C ILE A 175 11.19 3.73 -1.98
N THR A 176 12.46 4.11 -2.12
CA THR A 176 13.49 3.76 -1.13
C THR A 176 13.19 4.38 0.25
N LYS A 177 12.75 5.66 0.27
CA LYS A 177 12.30 6.35 1.50
C LYS A 177 11.07 5.68 2.11
N LEU A 178 10.11 5.27 1.27
CA LEU A 178 8.93 4.54 1.72
C LEU A 178 9.33 3.24 2.44
N MET A 179 10.21 2.44 1.84
CA MET A 179 10.63 1.18 2.44
C MET A 179 11.43 1.38 3.73
N ALA A 180 12.24 2.44 3.82
CA ALA A 180 12.91 2.82 5.06
C ALA A 180 11.89 3.23 6.15
N ALA A 181 10.86 4.00 5.80
CA ALA A 181 9.79 4.36 6.73
C ALA A 181 8.97 3.13 7.19
N VAL A 182 8.71 2.18 6.29
CA VAL A 182 8.05 0.90 6.64
C VAL A 182 8.90 0.10 7.62
N ASP A 183 10.23 -0.01 7.38
CA ASP A 183 11.14 -0.70 8.28
C ASP A 183 11.21 -0.08 9.68
N GLU A 184 11.17 1.23 9.76
CA GLU A 184 11.31 1.98 11.02
C GLU A 184 9.98 2.09 11.78
N TRP A 185 8.88 2.40 11.07
CA TRP A 185 7.61 2.75 11.68
C TRP A 185 6.72 1.55 12.00
N ILE A 186 6.68 0.52 11.14
CA ILE A 186 5.85 -0.66 11.36
C ILE A 186 6.61 -1.62 12.29
N PRO A 187 6.07 -1.93 13.48
CA PRO A 187 6.75 -2.81 14.42
C PRO A 187 6.89 -4.23 13.88
N THR A 188 7.97 -4.90 14.24
CA THR A 188 8.10 -6.33 13.95
C THR A 188 7.07 -7.10 14.79
N PRO A 189 6.19 -7.91 14.17
CA PRO A 189 5.14 -8.59 14.90
C PRO A 189 5.70 -9.65 15.84
N GLU A 190 5.18 -9.68 17.07
CA GLU A 190 5.45 -10.78 18.00
C GLU A 190 4.57 -11.98 17.64
N ARG A 191 5.19 -13.10 17.27
CA ARG A 191 4.50 -14.34 16.93
C ARG A 191 4.40 -15.25 18.15
N PRO A 192 3.20 -15.72 18.52
CA PRO A 192 3.03 -16.64 19.65
C PRO A 192 3.49 -18.06 19.28
N LEU A 193 4.79 -18.34 19.45
CA LEU A 193 5.42 -19.61 19.06
C LEU A 193 4.90 -20.81 19.88
N ASP A 194 4.37 -20.57 21.07
CA ASP A 194 3.85 -21.61 21.98
C ASP A 194 2.39 -21.99 21.73
N LYS A 195 1.72 -21.32 20.77
CA LYS A 195 0.33 -21.64 20.40
C LYS A 195 0.27 -22.65 19.26
N PRO A 196 -0.82 -23.44 19.18
CA PRO A 196 -1.07 -24.30 18.04
C PRO A 196 -1.06 -23.51 16.73
N PHE A 197 -0.63 -24.18 15.64
CA PHE A 197 -0.66 -23.59 14.29
C PHE A 197 -2.10 -23.16 13.94
N LEU A 198 -2.22 -21.93 13.44
CA LEU A 198 -3.47 -21.33 12.96
C LEU A 198 -3.26 -20.81 11.54
N MET A 199 -4.11 -21.24 10.63
CA MET A 199 -4.15 -20.73 9.26
C MET A 199 -5.59 -20.35 8.92
N PRO A 200 -5.88 -19.06 8.62
CA PRO A 200 -7.19 -18.66 8.12
C PRO A 200 -7.43 -19.25 6.74
N ILE A 201 -8.67 -19.66 6.45
CA ILE A 201 -9.11 -20.09 5.12
C ILE A 201 -9.73 -18.87 4.44
N GLU A 202 -9.17 -18.44 3.32
CA GLU A 202 -9.65 -17.28 2.57
C GLU A 202 -10.65 -17.66 1.48
N ASP A 203 -10.37 -18.75 0.76
CA ASP A 203 -11.18 -19.19 -0.34
C ASP A 203 -11.16 -20.73 -0.50
N VAL A 204 -12.19 -21.29 -1.14
CA VAL A 204 -12.33 -22.71 -1.43
C VAL A 204 -12.64 -22.87 -2.91
N PHE A 205 -11.71 -23.45 -3.66
CA PHE A 205 -11.87 -23.76 -5.07
C PHE A 205 -12.40 -25.21 -5.22
N SER A 206 -13.42 -25.39 -6.04
CA SER A 206 -14.04 -26.69 -6.35
C SER A 206 -14.00 -26.99 -7.85
#